data_ad9bc065e8a61ad6a050a7120b82b23f
#
_entry.id   ad9bc065e8a61ad6a050a7120b82b23f
#
_cell.length_a   1.000
_cell.length_b   1.000
_cell.length_c   1.000
_cell.angle_alpha   90.00
_cell.angle_beta   90.00
_cell.angle_gamma   90.00
#
_symmetry.space_group_name_H-M   'P 1'
#
loop_
_entity.id
_entity.type
_entity.pdbx_description
1 polymer ?
#
loop_
_entity_poly.entity_id
_entity_poly.type
_entity_poly.pdbx_seq_one_letter_code
_entity_poly.pdbx_strand_id
1 'polypeptide(L)'
;MIRASLRSLDEADRARLLAWRASPHVSAFMYSDHRISAEEHDRWFNGIAGDSRRRFWVIEADGAPVGLTNLADIDTTHGRATIARYIADPAVRGRGVGGFAEFKVLDHALLQMGLRKLWSEVLETNAVAWHLHLSHGFQREALFRGHVVKNGKPA
;
A
#
# COMPACT_ATOMS: atom_id res chain seq x y z
N MET A 1 -19.11 14.35 5.49
CA MET A 1 -18.03 13.47 6.03
C MET A 1 -17.88 12.30 5.08
N ILE A 2 -16.65 11.96 4.62
CA ILE A 2 -16.41 10.78 3.76
C ILE A 2 -16.53 9.52 4.60
N ARG A 3 -17.28 8.54 4.09
CA ARG A 3 -17.35 7.20 4.67
C ARG A 3 -16.30 6.32 3.97
N ALA A 4 -15.23 5.98 4.67
CA ALA A 4 -14.21 5.08 4.16
C ALA A 4 -14.54 3.62 4.49
N SER A 5 -14.18 2.68 3.60
CA SER A 5 -14.28 1.25 3.79
C SER A 5 -13.13 0.51 3.10
N LEU A 6 -12.93 -0.75 3.49
CA LEU A 6 -12.04 -1.69 2.81
C LEU A 6 -12.86 -2.87 2.28
N ARG A 7 -12.57 -3.32 1.08
CA ARG A 7 -13.09 -4.57 0.54
C ARG A 7 -11.99 -5.42 -0.10
N SER A 8 -12.22 -6.70 -0.22
CA SER A 8 -11.35 -7.59 -0.99
C SER A 8 -11.29 -7.19 -2.47
N LEU A 9 -10.19 -7.56 -3.14
CA LEU A 9 -10.08 -7.42 -4.59
C LEU A 9 -11.11 -8.29 -5.29
N ASP A 10 -11.61 -7.81 -6.42
CA ASP A 10 -12.36 -8.57 -7.39
C ASP A 10 -11.78 -8.39 -8.80
N GLU A 11 -12.31 -9.13 -9.79
CA GLU A 11 -11.79 -9.10 -11.17
C GLU A 11 -11.93 -7.72 -11.82
N ALA A 12 -12.93 -6.92 -11.44
CA ALA A 12 -13.12 -5.56 -11.96
C ALA A 12 -11.99 -4.60 -11.53
N ASP A 13 -11.22 -4.96 -10.51
CA ASP A 13 -10.09 -4.16 -10.04
C ASP A 13 -8.84 -4.33 -10.90
N ARG A 14 -8.71 -5.41 -11.66
CA ARG A 14 -7.53 -5.71 -12.48
C ARG A 14 -7.09 -4.52 -13.33
N ALA A 15 -7.94 -4.05 -14.22
CA ALA A 15 -7.63 -2.92 -15.10
C ALA A 15 -7.46 -1.61 -14.32
N ARG A 16 -8.24 -1.41 -13.27
CA ARG A 16 -8.17 -0.23 -12.40
C ARG A 16 -6.81 -0.12 -11.71
N LEU A 17 -6.32 -1.20 -11.13
CA LEU A 17 -5.03 -1.20 -10.43
C LEU A 17 -3.86 -0.93 -11.38
N LEU A 18 -3.89 -1.45 -12.61
CA LEU A 18 -2.88 -1.13 -13.62
C LEU A 18 -2.91 0.36 -13.97
N ALA A 19 -4.09 0.93 -14.19
CA ALA A 19 -4.24 2.36 -14.49
C ALA A 19 -3.76 3.25 -13.31
N TRP A 20 -4.10 2.90 -12.08
CA TRP A 20 -3.64 3.62 -10.89
C TRP A 20 -2.13 3.58 -10.74
N ARG A 21 -1.54 2.40 -10.94
CA ARG A 21 -0.08 2.19 -10.82
C ARG A 21 0.70 3.03 -11.86
N ALA A 22 0.13 3.24 -13.04
CA ALA A 22 0.70 4.05 -14.11
C ALA A 22 0.49 5.55 -13.92
N SER A 23 -0.42 5.96 -13.02
CA SER A 23 -0.71 7.38 -12.81
C SER A 23 0.48 8.09 -12.14
N PRO A 24 0.78 9.36 -12.52
CA PRO A 24 1.87 10.13 -11.90
C PRO A 24 1.73 10.27 -10.38
N HIS A 25 0.50 10.37 -9.89
CA HIS A 25 0.20 10.53 -8.46
C HIS A 25 0.59 9.31 -7.61
N VAL A 26 0.66 8.14 -8.23
CA VAL A 26 1.03 6.88 -7.57
C VAL A 26 2.48 6.52 -7.91
N SER A 27 2.85 6.55 -9.20
CA SER A 27 4.18 6.12 -9.66
C SER A 27 5.32 6.95 -9.08
N ALA A 28 5.09 8.24 -8.80
CA ALA A 28 6.09 9.13 -8.20
C ALA A 28 6.66 8.62 -6.87
N PHE A 29 5.87 7.85 -6.11
CA PHE A 29 6.25 7.35 -4.77
C PHE A 29 6.57 5.86 -4.74
N MET A 30 6.62 5.21 -5.90
CA MET A 30 7.06 3.81 -6.02
C MET A 30 8.57 3.73 -6.13
N TYR A 31 9.16 2.63 -5.67
CA TYR A 31 10.61 2.42 -5.71
C TYR A 31 11.16 2.33 -7.13
N SER A 32 10.43 1.68 -8.04
CA SER A 32 10.85 1.54 -9.43
C SER A 32 10.18 2.59 -10.33
N ASP A 33 10.89 3.01 -11.36
CA ASP A 33 10.37 3.81 -12.46
C ASP A 33 9.88 2.94 -13.62
N HIS A 34 9.98 1.63 -13.47
CA HIS A 34 9.57 0.66 -14.47
C HIS A 34 8.08 0.77 -14.76
N ARG A 35 7.76 0.91 -16.04
CA ARG A 35 6.38 0.86 -16.51
C ARG A 35 5.93 -0.59 -16.59
N ILE A 36 4.95 -0.95 -15.77
CA ILE A 36 4.41 -2.30 -15.72
C ILE A 36 3.62 -2.58 -17.00
N SER A 37 3.95 -3.67 -17.70
CA SER A 37 3.16 -4.13 -18.85
C SER A 37 1.85 -4.79 -18.40
N ALA A 38 0.90 -4.93 -19.33
CA ALA A 38 -0.36 -5.63 -19.05
C ALA A 38 -0.10 -7.09 -18.63
N GLU A 39 0.84 -7.76 -19.30
CA GLU A 39 1.18 -9.16 -19.02
C GLU A 39 1.86 -9.33 -17.65
N GLU A 40 2.72 -8.39 -17.24
CA GLU A 40 3.29 -8.39 -15.89
C GLU A 40 2.21 -8.22 -14.83
N HIS A 41 1.32 -7.25 -15.06
CA HIS A 41 0.21 -6.97 -14.16
C HIS A 41 -0.73 -8.17 -14.03
N ASP A 42 -1.07 -8.83 -15.13
CA ASP A 42 -1.93 -10.01 -15.13
C ASP A 42 -1.30 -11.16 -14.37
N ARG A 43 0.00 -11.43 -14.56
CA ARG A 43 0.71 -12.46 -13.79
C ARG A 43 0.70 -12.14 -12.29
N TRP A 44 0.95 -10.88 -11.93
CA TRP A 44 0.91 -10.43 -10.54
C TRP A 44 -0.49 -10.59 -9.95
N PHE A 45 -1.52 -10.12 -10.65
CA PHE A 45 -2.91 -10.16 -10.17
C PHE A 45 -3.38 -11.60 -9.99
N ASN A 46 -3.13 -12.47 -10.94
CA ASN A 46 -3.48 -13.90 -10.87
C ASN A 46 -2.75 -14.61 -9.72
N GLY A 47 -1.54 -14.19 -9.39
CA GLY A 47 -0.76 -14.76 -8.30
C GLY A 47 -1.23 -14.39 -6.90
N ILE A 48 -2.09 -13.37 -6.75
CA ILE A 48 -2.53 -12.91 -5.41
C ILE A 48 -3.40 -13.95 -4.72
N ALA A 49 -4.37 -14.52 -5.43
CA ALA A 49 -5.40 -15.38 -4.84
C ALA A 49 -4.85 -16.65 -4.16
N GLY A 50 -3.72 -17.17 -4.63
CA GLY A 50 -3.08 -18.37 -4.10
C GLY A 50 -1.91 -18.08 -3.13
N ASP A 51 -1.57 -16.81 -2.86
CA ASP A 51 -0.41 -16.46 -2.07
C ASP A 51 -0.80 -16.05 -0.64
N SER A 52 -0.59 -16.97 0.29
CA SER A 52 -0.86 -16.73 1.72
C SER A 52 0.04 -15.65 2.35
N ARG A 53 1.13 -15.27 1.67
CA ARG A 53 2.06 -14.25 2.14
C ARG A 53 1.63 -12.84 1.77
N ARG A 54 0.53 -12.68 1.04
CA ARG A 54 0.02 -11.38 0.59
C ARG A 54 -1.47 -11.25 0.82
N ARG A 55 -1.91 -10.06 1.22
CA ARG A 55 -3.33 -9.68 1.31
C ARG A 55 -3.52 -8.28 0.80
N PHE A 56 -4.50 -8.08 -0.05
CA PHE A 56 -4.81 -6.78 -0.65
C PHE A 56 -6.25 -6.39 -0.39
N TRP A 57 -6.47 -5.09 -0.20
CA TRP A 57 -7.80 -4.50 -0.07
C TRP A 57 -7.89 -3.24 -0.92
N VAL A 58 -9.01 -3.09 -1.59
CA VAL A 58 -9.39 -1.81 -2.20
C VAL A 58 -9.87 -0.88 -1.10
N ILE A 59 -9.37 0.34 -1.12
CA ILE A 59 -9.85 1.43 -0.27
C ILE A 59 -10.98 2.12 -1.00
N GLU A 60 -12.10 2.27 -0.35
CA GLU A 60 -13.27 2.97 -0.89
C GLU A 60 -13.56 4.24 -0.09
N ALA A 61 -14.10 5.25 -0.78
CA ALA A 61 -14.65 6.46 -0.21
C ALA A 61 -16.07 6.65 -0.74
N ASP A 62 -17.07 6.67 0.14
CA ASP A 62 -18.49 6.74 -0.20
C ASP A 62 -18.91 5.67 -1.23
N GLY A 63 -18.33 4.45 -1.13
CA GLY A 63 -18.57 3.32 -2.01
C GLY A 63 -17.81 3.34 -3.34
N ALA A 64 -17.03 4.37 -3.62
CA ALA A 64 -16.20 4.46 -4.82
C ALA A 64 -14.76 4.00 -4.52
N PRO A 65 -14.13 3.14 -5.35
CA PRO A 65 -12.74 2.75 -5.22
C PRO A 65 -11.80 3.95 -5.40
N VAL A 66 -10.91 4.20 -4.44
CA VAL A 66 -10.02 5.37 -4.43
C VAL A 66 -8.55 5.05 -4.14
N GLY A 67 -8.23 3.80 -3.80
CA GLY A 67 -6.86 3.41 -3.48
C GLY A 67 -6.72 1.93 -3.17
N LEU A 68 -5.51 1.54 -2.83
CA LEU A 68 -5.13 0.18 -2.49
C LEU A 68 -4.30 0.17 -1.20
N THR A 69 -4.51 -0.85 -0.38
CA THR A 69 -3.64 -1.16 0.77
C THR A 69 -3.35 -2.65 0.81
N ASN A 70 -2.24 -3.03 1.41
CA ASN A 70 -1.87 -4.43 1.49
C ASN A 70 -0.99 -4.76 2.71
N LEU A 71 -1.01 -6.03 3.06
CA LEU A 71 0.05 -6.72 3.78
C LEU A 71 0.82 -7.59 2.79
N ALA A 72 2.14 -7.59 2.89
CA ALA A 72 3.01 -8.46 2.12
C ALA A 72 4.11 -9.06 3.01
N ASP A 73 4.85 -10.01 2.48
CA ASP A 73 5.88 -10.75 3.21
C ASP A 73 5.37 -11.25 4.57
N ILE A 74 4.12 -11.70 4.59
CA ILE A 74 3.49 -12.24 5.80
C ILE A 74 4.28 -13.47 6.24
N ASP A 75 4.89 -13.37 7.41
CA ASP A 75 5.69 -14.40 8.06
C ASP A 75 5.05 -14.74 9.41
N THR A 76 4.25 -15.77 9.42
CA THR A 76 3.54 -16.21 10.63
C THR A 76 4.47 -16.84 11.67
N THR A 77 5.61 -17.39 11.23
CA THR A 77 6.63 -17.94 12.13
C THR A 77 7.24 -16.86 13.01
N HIS A 78 7.58 -15.71 12.41
CA HIS A 78 8.16 -14.58 13.12
C HIS A 78 7.13 -13.53 13.54
N GLY A 79 5.86 -13.69 13.14
CA GLY A 79 4.76 -12.79 13.48
C GLY A 79 4.92 -11.39 12.90
N ARG A 80 5.35 -11.28 11.65
CA ARG A 80 5.63 -9.99 11.01
C ARG A 80 5.10 -9.90 9.58
N ALA A 81 4.88 -8.69 9.10
CA ALA A 81 4.56 -8.40 7.70
C ALA A 81 4.97 -6.98 7.33
N THR A 82 5.05 -6.70 6.03
CA THR A 82 5.11 -5.34 5.51
C THR A 82 3.71 -4.79 5.32
N ILE A 83 3.58 -3.46 5.43
CA ILE A 83 2.35 -2.73 5.11
C ILE A 83 2.66 -1.64 4.10
N ALA A 84 1.79 -1.48 3.10
CA ALA A 84 1.88 -0.39 2.14
C ALA A 84 0.48 0.03 1.69
N ARG A 85 0.36 1.27 1.20
CA ARG A 85 -0.87 1.80 0.61
C ARG A 85 -0.58 2.95 -0.33
N TYR A 86 -1.56 3.24 -1.17
CA TYR A 86 -1.64 4.51 -1.89
C TYR A 86 -3.11 4.93 -2.07
N ILE A 87 -3.32 6.25 -2.15
CA ILE A 87 -4.59 6.86 -2.56
C ILE A 87 -4.40 7.33 -4.00
N ALA A 88 -5.13 6.72 -4.91
CA ALA A 88 -5.06 6.99 -6.34
C ALA A 88 -5.89 8.22 -6.73
N ASP A 89 -7.01 8.47 -6.05
CA ASP A 89 -7.85 9.63 -6.29
C ASP A 89 -7.35 10.85 -5.48
N PRO A 90 -6.81 11.88 -6.15
CA PRO A 90 -6.34 13.08 -5.45
C PRO A 90 -7.44 13.83 -4.67
N ALA A 91 -8.70 13.71 -5.10
CA ALA A 91 -9.82 14.45 -4.50
C ALA A 91 -10.12 14.05 -3.06
N VAL A 92 -9.73 12.83 -2.66
CA VAL A 92 -9.96 12.32 -1.30
C VAL A 92 -8.71 12.36 -0.41
N ARG A 93 -7.57 12.84 -0.94
CA ARG A 93 -6.35 12.99 -0.15
C ARG A 93 -6.53 14.05 0.94
N GLY A 94 -5.89 13.84 2.08
CA GLY A 94 -6.01 14.75 3.23
C GLY A 94 -7.36 14.70 3.95
N ARG A 95 -8.27 13.81 3.55
CA ARG A 95 -9.63 13.70 4.13
C ARG A 95 -9.80 12.51 5.07
N GLY A 96 -8.69 11.96 5.58
CA GLY A 96 -8.69 10.89 6.58
C GLY A 96 -8.79 9.46 6.01
N VAL A 97 -9.01 9.30 4.69
CA VAL A 97 -9.21 7.98 4.07
C VAL A 97 -7.98 7.08 4.21
N GLY A 98 -6.77 7.63 4.03
CA GLY A 98 -5.51 6.89 4.20
C GLY A 98 -5.28 6.46 5.65
N GLY A 99 -5.61 7.32 6.62
CA GLY A 99 -5.51 7.01 8.04
C GLY A 99 -6.49 5.92 8.48
N PHE A 100 -7.71 5.96 7.96
CA PHE A 100 -8.68 4.89 8.17
C PHE A 100 -8.18 3.55 7.66
N ALA A 101 -7.65 3.52 6.42
CA ALA A 101 -7.10 2.30 5.82
C ALA A 101 -5.93 1.75 6.64
N GLU A 102 -5.01 2.61 7.08
CA GLU A 102 -3.90 2.24 7.97
C GLU A 102 -4.41 1.59 9.24
N PHE A 103 -5.32 2.26 9.95
CA PHE A 103 -5.91 1.75 11.19
C PHE A 103 -6.56 0.38 11.00
N LYS A 104 -7.35 0.20 9.94
CA LYS A 104 -8.04 -1.07 9.67
C LYS A 104 -7.08 -2.23 9.37
N VAL A 105 -6.00 -1.96 8.63
CA VAL A 105 -4.99 -2.98 8.34
C VAL A 105 -4.18 -3.33 9.60
N LEU A 106 -3.84 -2.33 10.43
CA LEU A 106 -3.20 -2.55 11.72
C LEU A 106 -4.05 -3.42 12.64
N ASP A 107 -5.33 -3.06 12.79
CA ASP A 107 -6.31 -3.82 13.58
C ASP A 107 -6.38 -5.29 13.11
N HIS A 108 -6.53 -5.50 11.80
CA HIS A 108 -6.57 -6.83 11.22
C HIS A 108 -5.28 -7.62 11.46
N ALA A 109 -4.12 -7.02 11.21
CA ALA A 109 -2.83 -7.68 11.33
C ALA A 109 -2.49 -8.05 12.78
N LEU A 110 -2.68 -7.11 13.71
CA LEU A 110 -2.27 -7.28 15.10
C LEU A 110 -3.29 -8.08 15.90
N LEU A 111 -4.59 -7.80 15.76
CA LEU A 111 -5.63 -8.40 16.59
C LEU A 111 -6.24 -9.66 15.98
N GLN A 112 -6.42 -9.74 14.67
CA GLN A 112 -7.05 -10.89 14.03
C GLN A 112 -6.03 -11.93 13.55
N MET A 113 -4.89 -11.49 13.00
CA MET A 113 -3.82 -12.39 12.55
C MET A 113 -2.79 -12.71 13.64
N GLY A 114 -2.78 -11.96 14.75
CA GLY A 114 -1.82 -12.13 15.85
C GLY A 114 -0.37 -11.77 15.47
N LEU A 115 -0.18 -10.95 14.44
CA LEU A 115 1.15 -10.46 14.11
C LEU A 115 1.63 -9.50 15.22
N ARG A 116 2.92 -9.51 15.47
CA ARG A 116 3.53 -8.66 16.51
C ARG A 116 4.33 -7.48 15.97
N LYS A 117 4.66 -7.49 14.66
CA LYS A 117 5.42 -6.41 14.01
C LYS A 117 4.89 -6.16 12.60
N LEU A 118 4.60 -4.90 12.32
CA LEU A 118 4.46 -4.40 10.96
C LEU A 118 5.57 -3.40 10.67
N TRP A 119 6.10 -3.42 9.46
CA TRP A 119 7.11 -2.49 9.01
C TRP A 119 6.83 -2.02 7.58
N SER A 120 7.40 -0.90 7.22
CA SER A 120 7.26 -0.29 5.89
C SER A 120 8.53 0.43 5.50
N GLU A 121 8.88 0.39 4.23
CA GLU A 121 9.88 1.26 3.63
C GLU A 121 9.19 2.34 2.82
N VAL A 122 9.63 3.58 2.99
CA VAL A 122 9.02 4.74 2.35
C VAL A 122 10.13 5.65 1.86
N LEU A 123 10.02 6.14 0.62
CA LEU A 123 10.94 7.17 0.12
C LEU A 123 10.90 8.39 1.05
N GLU A 124 12.06 8.97 1.35
CA GLU A 124 12.14 10.14 2.23
C GLU A 124 11.31 11.32 1.70
N THR A 125 11.22 11.43 0.38
CA THR A 125 10.40 12.44 -0.31
C THR A 125 8.90 12.24 -0.13
N ASN A 126 8.44 11.05 0.29
CA ASN A 126 7.03 10.76 0.54
C ASN A 126 6.64 11.08 1.99
N ALA A 127 6.77 12.37 2.37
CA ALA A 127 6.54 12.84 3.72
C ALA A 127 5.13 12.51 4.24
N VAL A 128 4.12 12.54 3.38
CA VAL A 128 2.74 12.21 3.75
C VAL A 128 2.63 10.78 4.26
N ALA A 129 3.29 9.83 3.60
CA ALA A 129 3.22 8.42 3.98
C ALA A 129 3.92 8.14 5.32
N TRP A 130 5.17 8.58 5.49
CA TRP A 130 5.89 8.27 6.73
C TRP A 130 5.37 9.07 7.94
N HIS A 131 4.86 10.30 7.77
CA HIS A 131 4.16 11.01 8.85
C HIS A 131 2.89 10.28 9.28
N LEU A 132 2.15 9.71 8.33
CA LEU A 132 0.96 8.93 8.67
C LEU A 132 1.32 7.66 9.46
N HIS A 133 2.38 6.94 9.06
CA HIS A 133 2.88 5.81 9.85
C HIS A 133 3.25 6.23 11.28
N LEU A 134 3.98 7.33 11.45
CA LEU A 134 4.33 7.85 12.77
C LEU A 134 3.08 8.16 13.62
N SER A 135 2.04 8.74 13.02
CA SER A 135 0.79 9.05 13.73
C SER A 135 0.03 7.81 14.19
N HIS A 136 0.32 6.64 13.63
CA HIS A 136 -0.24 5.35 14.01
C HIS A 136 0.72 4.50 14.88
N GLY A 137 1.74 5.11 15.45
CA GLY A 137 2.63 4.46 16.42
C GLY A 137 3.85 3.75 15.80
N PHE A 138 4.07 3.85 14.50
CA PHE A 138 5.32 3.39 13.91
C PHE A 138 6.49 4.23 14.41
N GLN A 139 7.66 3.60 14.50
CA GLN A 139 8.91 4.25 14.82
C GLN A 139 9.87 4.15 13.65
N ARG A 140 10.64 5.21 13.41
CA ARG A 140 11.69 5.18 12.39
C ARG A 140 12.86 4.36 12.92
N GLU A 141 13.16 3.23 12.30
CA GLU A 141 14.25 2.34 12.71
C GLU A 141 15.53 2.56 11.90
N ALA A 142 15.41 3.02 10.65
CA ALA A 142 16.57 3.20 9.76
C ALA A 142 16.36 4.28 8.70
N LEU A 143 17.48 4.72 8.13
CA LEU A 143 17.53 5.50 6.88
C LEU A 143 18.55 4.82 5.95
N PHE A 144 18.07 4.25 4.86
CA PHE A 144 18.89 3.62 3.82
C PHE A 144 19.26 4.67 2.76
N ARG A 145 20.46 5.24 2.85
CA ARG A 145 20.92 6.29 1.94
C ARG A 145 21.30 5.69 0.58
N GLY A 146 20.75 6.27 -0.49
CA GLY A 146 21.04 5.83 -1.86
C GLY A 146 20.62 4.38 -2.15
N HIS A 147 19.63 3.88 -1.44
CA HIS A 147 19.20 2.47 -1.47
C HIS A 147 18.50 2.08 -2.76
N VAL A 148 17.78 2.99 -3.36
CA VAL A 148 17.09 2.81 -4.64
C VAL A 148 17.54 3.86 -5.65
N VAL A 149 17.35 3.57 -6.93
CA VAL A 149 17.56 4.56 -8.00
C VAL A 149 16.19 5.01 -8.49
N LYS A 150 15.92 6.31 -8.35
CA LYS A 150 14.68 6.95 -8.77
C LYS A 150 14.99 8.07 -9.76
N ASN A 151 14.39 8.03 -10.97
CA ASN A 151 14.67 8.99 -12.04
C ASN A 151 16.19 9.14 -12.33
N GLY A 152 16.91 8.01 -12.32
CA GLY A 152 18.35 7.97 -12.57
C GLY A 152 19.23 8.49 -11.43
N LYS A 153 18.68 8.80 -10.25
CA LYS A 153 19.42 9.30 -9.09
C LYS A 153 19.22 8.39 -7.88
N PRO A 154 20.27 8.20 -7.06
CA PRO A 154 20.15 7.52 -5.78
C PRO A 154 19.15 8.26 -4.86
N ALA A 155 18.24 7.50 -4.21
CA ALA A 155 17.23 8.02 -3.29
C ALA A 155 17.25 7.21 -1.98
#